data_c2e50574741fd5b81517327eb037b05f
#
_entry.id   c2e50574741fd5b81517327eb037b05f
#
_cell.length_a   1.000
_cell.length_b   1.000
_cell.length_c   1.000
_cell.angle_alpha   90.00
_cell.angle_beta   90.00
_cell.angle_gamma   90.00
#
_symmetry.space_group_name_H-M   'P 1'
#
loop_
_entity.id
_entity.type
_entity.pdbx_description
1 polymer ?
#
loop_
_entity_poly.entity_id
_entity_poly.type
_entity_poly.pdbx_seq_one_letter_code
_entity_poly.pdbx_strand_id
1 'polypeptide(L)'
;MWIPWFAVIWTVVAFSAADNSCPEVKILGIGDTDKLTILRGCPGFPGSPGQKGEVGSPGAKGDNGLQGIAGKLGPPGVRGVDGSKGEKGQKGDPGSSESVYAAKNCKELLERGEVLSDWYTIYPESQKPLKVLCDMHTDGGGWIVFQRRWDGSVYFFRDWNSYKNGFGSRLNEFWLGNDNLYMLTSSGTWEMRIDLQDFENTKHYAKYASFQVLGEDKSYKLLLGDFKEGNAGNAMDVHADQPFSTKDKDLTAEKCATLYKGGWWYYKCHHSNLNGLYLGGQHASYANGINWAYGKGFNYSYKFSEMKIRPVQ
;
A
#
# COMPACT_ATOMS: atom_id res chain seq x y z
N MET A 1 24.76 -69.80 30.39
CA MET A 1 25.60 -69.08 29.38
C MET A 1 24.65 -68.26 28.53
N TRP A 2 24.51 -66.98 28.84
CA TRP A 2 23.55 -66.07 28.23
C TRP A 2 24.29 -65.12 27.29
N ILE A 3 23.88 -65.04 26.02
CA ILE A 3 24.40 -64.14 25.02
C ILE A 3 23.38 -62.98 24.89
N PRO A 4 23.77 -61.69 25.07
CA PRO A 4 22.85 -60.63 24.85
C PRO A 4 22.79 -60.21 23.36
N TRP A 5 21.57 -60.05 22.87
CA TRP A 5 21.25 -59.47 21.55
C TRP A 5 21.49 -57.98 21.57
N PHE A 6 22.36 -57.51 20.69
CA PHE A 6 22.47 -56.06 20.36
C PHE A 6 21.40 -55.72 19.33
N ALA A 7 20.45 -54.89 19.73
CA ALA A 7 19.50 -54.26 18.82
C ALA A 7 20.19 -53.07 18.13
N VAL A 8 20.37 -53.20 16.81
CA VAL A 8 20.83 -52.07 15.97
C VAL A 8 19.61 -51.20 15.65
N ILE A 9 19.56 -50.00 16.24
CA ILE A 9 18.54 -48.98 15.92
C ILE A 9 18.99 -48.27 14.66
N TRP A 10 18.25 -48.46 13.54
CA TRP A 10 18.36 -47.66 12.35
C TRP A 10 17.55 -46.38 12.54
N THR A 11 18.22 -45.26 12.71
CA THR A 11 17.55 -43.95 12.63
C THR A 11 17.31 -43.62 11.14
N VAL A 12 16.05 -43.70 10.75
CA VAL A 12 15.61 -43.17 9.44
C VAL A 12 15.52 -41.66 9.59
N VAL A 13 16.46 -40.96 8.97
CA VAL A 13 16.36 -39.51 8.78
C VAL A 13 15.35 -39.29 7.66
N ALA A 14 14.14 -38.88 8.03
CA ALA A 14 13.16 -38.40 7.07
C ALA A 14 13.61 -37.05 6.52
N PHE A 15 14.04 -37.00 5.28
CA PHE A 15 14.17 -35.76 4.54
C PHE A 15 12.77 -35.23 4.27
N SER A 16 12.40 -34.17 4.94
CA SER A 16 11.23 -33.37 4.59
C SER A 16 11.46 -32.80 3.18
N ALA A 17 10.70 -33.26 2.21
CA ALA A 17 10.65 -32.65 0.89
C ALA A 17 10.08 -31.23 1.05
N ALA A 18 10.85 -30.22 0.68
CA ALA A 18 10.37 -28.85 0.59
C ALA A 18 9.22 -28.85 -0.45
N ASP A 19 8.07 -28.39 -0.01
CA ASP A 19 6.89 -28.23 -0.84
C ASP A 19 7.15 -27.15 -1.88
N ASN A 20 7.48 -27.55 -3.11
CA ASN A 20 7.74 -26.70 -4.27
C ASN A 20 6.44 -26.33 -4.99
N SER A 21 5.35 -26.09 -4.27
CA SER A 21 4.12 -25.60 -4.88
C SER A 21 4.28 -24.14 -5.29
N CYS A 22 4.23 -23.87 -6.59
CA CYS A 22 4.13 -22.51 -7.11
C CYS A 22 2.84 -21.85 -6.61
N PRO A 23 2.86 -20.53 -6.29
CA PRO A 23 1.67 -19.85 -5.85
C PRO A 23 0.59 -19.86 -6.93
N GLU A 24 -0.64 -20.15 -6.51
CA GLU A 24 -1.83 -20.24 -7.34
C GLU A 24 -2.09 -18.97 -8.16
N VAL A 25 -2.57 -19.16 -9.40
CA VAL A 25 -2.96 -18.07 -10.31
C VAL A 25 -4.22 -17.38 -9.74
N LYS A 26 -4.11 -16.12 -9.34
CA LYS A 26 -5.26 -15.32 -8.93
C LYS A 26 -5.80 -14.56 -10.16
N ILE A 27 -7.02 -14.89 -10.58
CA ILE A 27 -7.74 -14.15 -11.61
C ILE A 27 -8.48 -13.00 -10.91
N LEU A 28 -8.08 -11.76 -11.19
CA LEU A 28 -8.80 -10.57 -10.76
C LEU A 28 -9.67 -10.10 -11.92
N GLY A 29 -10.99 -10.09 -11.74
CA GLY A 29 -11.93 -9.52 -12.72
C GLY A 29 -12.03 -8.00 -12.53
N ILE A 30 -11.92 -7.25 -13.61
CA ILE A 30 -12.19 -5.83 -13.66
C ILE A 30 -13.49 -5.66 -14.47
N GLY A 31 -14.64 -5.55 -13.78
CA GLY A 31 -15.96 -5.40 -14.43
C GLY A 31 -16.53 -6.69 -15.03
N ASP A 32 -17.79 -6.61 -15.51
CA ASP A 32 -18.53 -7.78 -16.00
C ASP A 32 -18.07 -8.32 -17.37
N THR A 33 -17.22 -7.61 -18.10
CA THR A 33 -16.80 -7.96 -19.46
C THR A 33 -15.28 -8.10 -19.64
N ASP A 34 -14.45 -7.53 -18.78
CA ASP A 34 -13.00 -7.56 -18.95
C ASP A 34 -12.31 -8.39 -17.87
N LYS A 35 -11.60 -9.43 -18.27
CA LYS A 35 -10.79 -10.28 -17.39
C LYS A 35 -9.32 -9.95 -17.58
N LEU A 36 -8.70 -9.30 -16.60
CA LEU A 36 -7.25 -9.17 -16.54
C LEU A 36 -6.68 -10.42 -15.85
N THR A 37 -5.99 -11.26 -16.58
CA THR A 37 -5.28 -12.41 -16.01
C THR A 37 -3.85 -12.01 -15.73
N ILE A 38 -3.48 -11.88 -14.46
CA ILE A 38 -2.08 -11.67 -14.05
C ILE A 38 -1.48 -13.05 -13.78
N LEU A 39 -0.64 -13.53 -14.72
CA LEU A 39 0.16 -14.72 -14.54
C LEU A 39 1.42 -14.36 -13.74
N ARG A 40 1.50 -14.77 -12.48
CA ARG A 40 2.77 -14.78 -11.75
C ARG A 40 3.47 -16.09 -12.10
N GLY A 41 4.50 -16.02 -12.92
CA GLY A 41 5.39 -17.16 -13.17
C GLY A 41 6.17 -17.52 -11.91
N CYS A 42 6.47 -18.81 -11.74
CA CYS A 42 7.43 -19.26 -10.74
C CYS A 42 8.79 -18.63 -11.00
N PRO A 43 9.61 -18.36 -9.98
CA PRO A 43 11.01 -18.02 -10.18
C PRO A 43 11.68 -19.07 -11.07
N GLY A 44 12.43 -18.64 -12.08
CA GLY A 44 13.19 -19.55 -12.95
C GLY A 44 14.10 -20.42 -12.11
N PHE A 45 14.29 -21.68 -12.54
CA PHE A 45 15.24 -22.58 -11.90
C PHE A 45 16.64 -21.93 -11.93
N PRO A 46 17.46 -22.11 -10.87
CA PRO A 46 18.87 -21.73 -10.90
C PRO A 46 19.53 -22.37 -12.11
N GLY A 47 20.35 -21.62 -12.84
CA GLY A 47 21.12 -22.14 -13.97
C GLY A 47 21.96 -23.32 -13.53
N SER A 48 22.09 -24.33 -14.43
CA SER A 48 22.94 -25.49 -14.18
C SER A 48 24.36 -25.02 -13.86
N PRO A 49 25.07 -25.69 -12.92
CA PRO A 49 26.49 -25.43 -12.70
C PRO A 49 27.26 -25.52 -14.01
N GLY A 50 28.19 -24.61 -14.26
CA GLY A 50 29.07 -24.60 -15.42
C GLY A 50 29.83 -25.96 -15.52
N GLN A 51 30.01 -26.43 -16.72
CA GLN A 51 30.77 -27.65 -16.96
C GLN A 51 32.19 -27.50 -16.43
N LYS A 52 32.72 -28.60 -15.84
CA LYS A 52 34.12 -28.67 -15.42
C LYS A 52 35.01 -28.47 -16.65
N GLY A 53 35.97 -27.56 -16.55
CA GLY A 53 36.95 -27.29 -17.61
C GLY A 53 37.64 -28.60 -18.08
N GLU A 54 37.87 -28.69 -19.36
CA GLU A 54 38.57 -29.82 -19.97
C GLU A 54 40.00 -29.91 -19.43
N VAL A 55 40.51 -31.15 -19.34
CA VAL A 55 41.87 -31.41 -18.93
C VAL A 55 42.81 -30.83 -20.00
N GLY A 56 43.79 -30.03 -19.58
CA GLY A 56 44.78 -29.46 -20.50
C GLY A 56 45.47 -30.54 -21.33
N SER A 57 45.67 -30.25 -22.62
CA SER A 57 46.37 -31.13 -23.53
C SER A 57 47.79 -31.43 -23.06
N PRO A 58 48.31 -32.66 -23.33
CA PRO A 58 49.68 -33.00 -22.96
C PRO A 58 50.69 -32.03 -23.59
N GLY A 59 51.74 -31.68 -22.83
CA GLY A 59 52.81 -30.80 -23.28
C GLY A 59 53.45 -31.30 -24.56
N ALA A 60 53.71 -30.40 -25.49
CA ALA A 60 54.39 -30.68 -26.73
C ALA A 60 55.83 -31.23 -26.47
N LYS A 61 56.26 -32.14 -27.31
CA LYS A 61 57.61 -32.70 -27.32
C LYS A 61 58.62 -31.58 -27.51
N GLY A 62 59.67 -31.54 -26.67
CA GLY A 62 60.71 -30.52 -26.75
C GLY A 62 61.40 -30.42 -28.11
N ASP A 63 61.60 -29.22 -28.56
CA ASP A 63 62.21 -28.88 -29.83
C ASP A 63 63.72 -29.18 -29.86
N ASN A 64 64.24 -29.44 -31.06
CA ASN A 64 65.68 -29.65 -31.31
C ASN A 64 66.44 -28.33 -30.96
N GLY A 65 67.69 -28.51 -30.51
CA GLY A 65 68.55 -27.43 -30.06
C GLY A 65 68.67 -26.26 -31.03
N LEU A 66 68.69 -25.08 -30.48
CA LEU A 66 68.62 -23.79 -31.18
C LEU A 66 69.85 -23.52 -32.05
N GLN A 67 69.65 -23.06 -33.25
CA GLN A 67 70.62 -22.40 -34.13
C GLN A 67 71.05 -21.07 -33.50
N GLY A 68 72.34 -20.71 -33.66
CA GLY A 68 72.94 -19.56 -33.03
C GLY A 68 72.18 -18.24 -33.13
N ILE A 69 72.24 -17.46 -32.10
CA ILE A 69 71.50 -16.20 -31.85
C ILE A 69 71.76 -15.15 -32.94
N ALA A 70 70.69 -14.67 -33.53
CA ALA A 70 70.67 -13.45 -34.33
C ALA A 70 70.90 -12.21 -33.40
N GLY A 71 71.49 -11.15 -33.95
CA GLY A 71 71.80 -9.96 -33.21
C GLY A 71 70.65 -9.35 -32.42
N LYS A 72 70.96 -8.71 -31.30
CA LYS A 72 69.96 -8.09 -30.38
C LYS A 72 69.03 -7.12 -31.13
N LEU A 73 67.76 -7.39 -31.01
CA LEU A 73 66.73 -6.44 -31.46
C LEU A 73 66.85 -5.12 -30.68
N GLY A 74 66.66 -4.00 -31.34
CA GLY A 74 66.63 -2.70 -30.68
C GLY A 74 65.53 -2.58 -29.62
N PRO A 75 65.67 -1.70 -28.63
CA PRO A 75 64.66 -1.56 -27.56
C PRO A 75 63.29 -1.22 -28.15
N PRO A 76 62.20 -1.70 -27.56
CA PRO A 76 60.85 -1.34 -27.97
C PRO A 76 60.64 0.15 -27.94
N GLY A 77 59.91 0.69 -28.91
CA GLY A 77 59.52 2.09 -28.91
C GLY A 77 58.74 2.47 -27.63
N VAL A 78 58.91 3.68 -27.19
CA VAL A 78 58.20 4.22 -25.99
C VAL A 78 56.68 4.09 -26.20
N ARG A 79 56.01 3.61 -25.15
CA ARG A 79 54.52 3.52 -25.14
C ARG A 79 53.92 4.90 -25.43
N GLY A 80 52.95 4.95 -26.33
CA GLY A 80 52.17 6.15 -26.59
C GLY A 80 51.49 6.67 -25.32
N VAL A 81 51.41 7.96 -25.17
CA VAL A 81 50.69 8.61 -24.05
C VAL A 81 49.25 8.12 -23.99
N ASP A 82 48.78 7.83 -22.76
CA ASP A 82 47.37 7.46 -22.56
C ASP A 82 46.47 8.61 -23.07
N GLY A 83 45.37 8.25 -23.74
CA GLY A 83 44.39 9.22 -24.20
C GLY A 83 43.85 10.04 -23.03
N SER A 84 43.56 11.32 -23.25
CA SER A 84 42.97 12.20 -22.26
C SER A 84 41.64 11.60 -21.75
N LYS A 85 41.43 11.65 -20.42
CA LYS A 85 40.17 11.26 -19.80
C LYS A 85 39.01 12.03 -20.45
N GLY A 86 37.99 11.33 -20.93
CA GLY A 86 36.79 11.95 -21.47
C GLY A 86 36.21 13.01 -20.53
N GLU A 87 35.72 14.08 -21.07
CA GLU A 87 35.08 15.14 -20.29
C GLU A 87 33.89 14.59 -19.49
N LYS A 88 33.71 15.11 -18.29
CA LYS A 88 32.55 14.79 -17.45
C LYS A 88 31.29 15.19 -18.22
N GLY A 89 30.35 14.25 -18.41
CA GLY A 89 29.06 14.54 -19.00
C GLY A 89 28.42 15.78 -18.34
N GLN A 90 27.81 16.61 -19.15
CA GLN A 90 27.08 17.79 -18.68
C GLN A 90 26.08 17.35 -17.61
N LYS A 91 25.96 18.15 -16.53
CA LYS A 91 24.90 18.00 -15.55
C LYS A 91 23.57 18.12 -16.31
N GLY A 92 22.70 17.12 -16.16
CA GLY A 92 21.35 17.19 -16.75
C GLY A 92 20.70 18.51 -16.38
N ASP A 93 19.93 19.06 -17.31
CA ASP A 93 19.19 20.29 -17.08
C ASP A 93 18.40 20.17 -15.76
N PRO A 94 18.32 21.23 -14.95
CA PRO A 94 17.38 21.27 -13.83
C PRO A 94 16.01 20.94 -14.41
N GLY A 95 15.34 19.90 -13.86
CA GLY A 95 13.98 19.60 -14.27
C GLY A 95 13.21 20.92 -14.33
N SER A 96 12.57 21.18 -15.47
CA SER A 96 11.72 22.36 -15.65
C SER A 96 10.83 22.50 -14.41
N SER A 97 10.63 23.68 -13.91
CA SER A 97 9.84 23.99 -12.72
C SER A 97 8.45 23.33 -12.83
N GLU A 98 8.34 22.09 -12.43
CA GLU A 98 7.09 21.28 -12.45
C GLU A 98 5.99 21.87 -11.57
N SER A 99 6.30 22.86 -10.74
CA SER A 99 5.33 23.43 -9.80
C SER A 99 4.15 24.13 -10.46
N VAL A 100 4.28 24.62 -11.70
CA VAL A 100 3.20 25.30 -12.43
C VAL A 100 2.21 24.30 -13.05
N TYR A 101 2.63 23.05 -13.23
CA TYR A 101 1.82 21.98 -13.86
C TYR A 101 1.47 20.84 -12.91
N ALA A 102 1.86 20.94 -11.66
CA ALA A 102 1.59 19.90 -10.68
C ALA A 102 0.09 19.86 -10.35
N ALA A 103 -0.53 18.65 -10.40
CA ALA A 103 -1.92 18.48 -10.06
C ALA A 103 -2.14 18.64 -8.55
N LYS A 104 -3.16 19.38 -8.15
CA LYS A 104 -3.48 19.65 -6.74
C LYS A 104 -4.24 18.49 -6.09
N ASN A 105 -4.93 17.68 -6.87
CA ASN A 105 -5.78 16.57 -6.40
C ASN A 105 -5.99 15.53 -7.50
N CYS A 106 -6.64 14.41 -7.16
CA CYS A 106 -6.91 13.31 -8.10
C CYS A 106 -7.86 13.70 -9.24
N LYS A 107 -8.76 14.66 -9.03
CA LYS A 107 -9.67 15.13 -10.08
C LYS A 107 -8.91 15.85 -11.19
N GLU A 108 -7.98 16.74 -10.83
CA GLU A 108 -7.09 17.37 -11.80
C GLU A 108 -6.19 16.37 -12.55
N LEU A 109 -5.72 15.31 -11.89
CA LEU A 109 -5.00 14.22 -12.56
C LEU A 109 -5.88 13.53 -13.60
N LEU A 110 -7.11 13.19 -13.24
CA LEU A 110 -8.08 12.58 -14.15
C LEU A 110 -8.38 13.48 -15.36
N GLU A 111 -8.59 14.78 -15.13
CA GLU A 111 -8.80 15.79 -16.19
C GLU A 111 -7.60 15.94 -17.13
N ARG A 112 -6.41 15.62 -16.66
CA ARG A 112 -5.17 15.58 -17.46
C ARG A 112 -4.94 14.25 -18.17
N GLY A 113 -5.84 13.29 -18.03
CA GLY A 113 -5.79 12.00 -18.72
C GLY A 113 -5.19 10.85 -17.90
N GLU A 114 -4.91 11.04 -16.61
CA GLU A 114 -4.52 9.94 -15.72
C GLU A 114 -5.76 9.12 -15.35
N VAL A 115 -5.96 7.99 -16.04
CA VAL A 115 -7.20 7.20 -15.91
C VAL A 115 -7.06 5.96 -15.03
N LEU A 116 -5.85 5.62 -14.58
CA LEU A 116 -5.62 4.42 -13.76
C LEU A 116 -5.75 4.75 -12.27
N SER A 117 -6.47 3.91 -11.53
CA SER A 117 -6.50 4.00 -10.07
C SER A 117 -5.18 3.49 -9.49
N ASP A 118 -4.37 4.40 -8.95
CA ASP A 118 -3.05 4.10 -8.39
C ASP A 118 -2.59 5.20 -7.42
N TRP A 119 -1.39 5.06 -6.89
CA TRP A 119 -0.72 6.03 -6.02
C TRP A 119 -0.03 7.12 -6.82
N TYR A 120 -0.53 8.33 -6.71
CA TYR A 120 0.01 9.54 -7.34
C TYR A 120 0.61 10.50 -6.32
N THR A 121 1.50 11.37 -6.79
CA THR A 121 1.96 12.51 -6.01
C THR A 121 1.19 13.74 -6.47
N ILE A 122 0.48 14.36 -5.54
CA ILE A 122 -0.24 15.62 -5.76
C ILE A 122 0.47 16.76 -5.01
N TYR A 123 0.18 18.00 -5.42
CA TYR A 123 0.76 19.21 -4.84
C TYR A 123 -0.37 20.17 -4.45
N PRO A 124 -0.98 19.97 -3.26
CA PRO A 124 -2.03 20.89 -2.75
C PRO A 124 -1.51 22.32 -2.63
N GLU A 125 -2.42 23.30 -2.68
CA GLU A 125 -2.16 24.75 -2.97
C GLU A 125 -0.98 25.46 -2.29
N SER A 126 -0.43 24.99 -1.23
CA SER A 126 0.64 25.73 -0.53
C SER A 126 1.84 24.87 -0.21
N GLN A 127 1.92 23.60 -0.73
CA GLN A 127 2.47 22.65 0.19
C GLN A 127 3.38 21.61 -0.40
N LYS A 128 3.94 20.87 0.51
CA LYS A 128 4.77 19.70 0.30
C LYS A 128 4.03 18.68 -0.55
N PRO A 129 4.74 17.96 -1.44
CA PRO A 129 4.16 16.87 -2.21
C PRO A 129 3.52 15.84 -1.28
N LEU A 130 2.28 15.46 -1.58
CA LEU A 130 1.54 14.45 -0.85
C LEU A 130 1.29 13.24 -1.76
N LYS A 131 1.67 12.05 -1.30
CA LYS A 131 1.38 10.82 -2.01
C LYS A 131 0.03 10.27 -1.57
N VAL A 132 -0.91 10.14 -2.52
CA VAL A 132 -2.30 9.73 -2.31
C VAL A 132 -2.67 8.60 -3.26
N LEU A 133 -3.63 7.78 -2.83
CA LEU A 133 -4.29 6.82 -3.71
C LEU A 133 -5.45 7.51 -4.40
N CYS A 134 -5.43 7.53 -5.73
CA CYS A 134 -6.52 8.03 -6.53
C CYS A 134 -7.40 6.88 -7.02
N ASP A 135 -8.71 6.97 -6.76
CA ASP A 135 -9.71 6.13 -7.42
C ASP A 135 -10.26 6.90 -8.63
N MET A 136 -9.91 6.42 -9.81
CA MET A 136 -10.22 7.07 -11.09
C MET A 136 -11.47 6.52 -11.77
N HIS A 137 -12.12 5.51 -11.16
CA HIS A 137 -13.24 4.80 -11.80
C HIS A 137 -14.58 4.99 -11.10
N THR A 138 -14.60 5.01 -9.77
CA THR A 138 -15.85 5.03 -8.99
C THR A 138 -16.55 6.37 -9.18
N ASP A 139 -17.84 6.34 -9.56
CA ASP A 139 -18.71 7.52 -9.61
C ASP A 139 -18.07 8.72 -10.32
N GLY A 140 -17.55 8.50 -11.53
CA GLY A 140 -16.87 9.49 -12.35
C GLY A 140 -15.42 9.73 -12.00
N GLY A 141 -14.86 9.06 -11.00
CA GLY A 141 -13.43 9.08 -10.67
C GLY A 141 -12.92 10.36 -9.99
N GLY A 142 -11.60 10.49 -9.91
CA GLY A 142 -10.94 11.66 -9.34
C GLY A 142 -11.00 11.74 -7.80
N TRP A 143 -11.24 10.63 -7.12
CA TRP A 143 -11.32 10.55 -5.67
C TRP A 143 -9.95 10.35 -5.02
N ILE A 144 -9.68 11.08 -3.95
CA ILE A 144 -8.57 10.80 -3.03
C ILE A 144 -9.07 9.84 -1.96
N VAL A 145 -8.52 8.65 -1.91
CA VAL A 145 -8.79 7.68 -0.84
C VAL A 145 -7.98 8.05 0.39
N PHE A 146 -8.62 8.19 1.55
CA PHE A 146 -7.95 8.53 2.80
C PHE A 146 -8.03 7.44 3.87
N GLN A 147 -8.95 6.48 3.72
CA GLN A 147 -9.06 5.30 4.57
C GLN A 147 -9.33 4.08 3.70
N ARG A 148 -8.65 2.98 3.99
CA ARG A 148 -8.97 1.67 3.41
C ARG A 148 -8.82 0.58 4.46
N ARG A 149 -9.87 -0.27 4.53
CA ARG A 149 -9.88 -1.54 5.27
C ARG A 149 -10.11 -2.65 4.26
N TRP A 150 -9.32 -3.73 4.37
CA TRP A 150 -9.31 -4.77 3.34
C TRP A 150 -9.16 -6.18 3.89
N ASP A 151 -8.16 -6.44 4.73
CA ASP A 151 -7.73 -7.78 5.13
C ASP A 151 -7.34 -7.91 6.61
N GLY A 152 -7.43 -6.84 7.37
CA GLY A 152 -7.04 -6.81 8.78
C GLY A 152 -5.54 -6.83 9.03
N SER A 153 -4.70 -6.66 7.99
CA SER A 153 -3.24 -6.66 8.11
C SER A 153 -2.68 -5.46 8.88
N VAL A 154 -3.47 -4.38 9.02
CA VAL A 154 -3.08 -3.18 9.75
C VAL A 154 -3.95 -2.99 10.99
N TYR A 155 -3.30 -2.84 12.14
CA TYR A 155 -3.97 -2.57 13.40
C TYR A 155 -4.38 -1.10 13.48
N PHE A 156 -5.68 -0.81 13.63
CA PHE A 156 -6.25 0.55 13.63
C PHE A 156 -6.52 1.11 15.04
N PHE A 157 -6.47 0.33 16.10
CA PHE A 157 -6.57 0.84 17.48
C PHE A 157 -5.26 1.50 17.91
N ARG A 158 -5.01 2.68 17.37
CA ARG A 158 -3.78 3.45 17.53
C ARG A 158 -3.98 4.72 18.34
N ASP A 159 -2.88 5.36 18.68
CA ASP A 159 -2.81 6.63 19.41
C ASP A 159 -3.04 7.85 18.50
N TRP A 160 -3.15 9.00 19.15
CA TRP A 160 -3.36 10.30 18.49
C TRP A 160 -2.30 10.60 17.45
N ASN A 161 -1.03 10.41 17.81
CA ASN A 161 0.09 10.70 16.93
C ASN A 161 0.07 9.85 15.65
N SER A 162 -0.31 8.58 15.77
CA SER A 162 -0.49 7.70 14.61
C SER A 162 -1.59 8.23 13.68
N TYR A 163 -2.77 8.57 14.22
CA TYR A 163 -3.86 9.13 13.43
C TYR A 163 -3.54 10.50 12.85
N LYS A 164 -2.81 11.34 13.59
CA LYS A 164 -2.33 12.64 13.11
C LYS A 164 -1.48 12.50 11.85
N ASN A 165 -0.46 11.64 11.89
CA ASN A 165 0.54 11.51 10.83
C ASN A 165 0.13 10.55 9.71
N GLY A 166 -0.83 9.66 9.97
CA GLY A 166 -1.19 8.56 9.09
C GLY A 166 -0.36 7.31 9.33
N PHE A 167 -0.90 6.16 8.92
CA PHE A 167 -0.28 4.85 9.12
C PHE A 167 -0.80 3.83 8.10
N GLY A 168 -0.17 2.67 8.06
CA GLY A 168 -0.58 1.55 7.24
C GLY A 168 0.33 1.29 6.05
N SER A 169 -0.16 0.52 5.11
CA SER A 169 0.56 0.08 3.92
C SER A 169 -0.15 0.52 2.65
N ARG A 170 0.62 1.01 1.69
CA ARG A 170 0.09 1.34 0.36
C ARG A 170 -0.47 0.14 -0.40
N LEU A 171 -0.08 -1.06 -0.01
CA LEU A 171 -0.55 -2.29 -0.66
C LEU A 171 -1.92 -2.74 -0.14
N ASN A 172 -2.23 -2.44 1.14
CA ASN A 172 -3.40 -3.01 1.81
C ASN A 172 -4.25 -1.92 2.49
N GLU A 173 -4.14 -1.82 3.82
CA GLU A 173 -4.94 -0.94 4.66
C GLU A 173 -4.15 0.29 5.10
N PHE A 174 -4.81 1.45 5.16
CA PHE A 174 -4.16 2.68 5.62
C PHE A 174 -5.16 3.73 6.12
N TRP A 175 -4.63 4.67 6.87
CA TRP A 175 -5.21 5.97 7.21
C TRP A 175 -4.25 7.06 6.71
N LEU A 176 -4.74 8.01 5.93
CA LEU A 176 -3.91 9.04 5.28
C LEU A 176 -3.25 10.01 6.27
N GLY A 177 -3.86 10.22 7.42
CA GLY A 177 -3.43 11.16 8.45
C GLY A 177 -4.35 12.38 8.57
N ASN A 178 -4.66 12.77 9.82
CA ASN A 178 -5.57 13.88 10.08
C ASN A 178 -4.97 15.22 9.66
N ASP A 179 -3.65 15.41 9.78
CA ASP A 179 -2.97 16.61 9.27
C ASP A 179 -3.12 16.74 7.75
N ASN A 180 -3.01 15.63 7.02
CA ASN A 180 -3.22 15.61 5.59
C ASN A 180 -4.68 15.87 5.21
N LEU A 181 -5.64 15.31 5.96
CA LEU A 181 -7.07 15.59 5.75
C LEU A 181 -7.40 17.06 6.00
N TYR A 182 -6.90 17.63 7.11
CA TYR A 182 -7.04 19.05 7.38
C TYR A 182 -6.47 19.90 6.24
N MET A 183 -5.24 19.61 5.83
CA MET A 183 -4.57 20.34 4.75
C MET A 183 -5.38 20.29 3.44
N LEU A 184 -5.86 19.11 3.04
CA LEU A 184 -6.63 18.93 1.81
C LEU A 184 -7.97 19.67 1.86
N THR A 185 -8.68 19.57 3.00
CA THR A 185 -10.06 20.05 3.12
C THR A 185 -10.18 21.47 3.69
N SER A 186 -9.05 22.13 4.03
CA SER A 186 -9.04 23.51 4.54
C SER A 186 -9.40 24.54 3.47
N SER A 187 -9.28 24.20 2.21
CA SER A 187 -9.64 25.05 1.06
C SER A 187 -10.65 24.36 0.14
N GLY A 188 -11.59 25.15 -0.38
CA GLY A 188 -12.63 24.64 -1.28
C GLY A 188 -13.69 23.79 -0.58
N THR A 189 -14.59 23.23 -1.37
CA THR A 189 -15.64 22.31 -0.92
C THR A 189 -15.32 20.91 -1.42
N TRP A 190 -15.35 19.93 -0.51
CA TRP A 190 -15.05 18.53 -0.82
C TRP A 190 -16.27 17.67 -0.54
N GLU A 191 -16.70 16.86 -1.48
CA GLU A 191 -17.67 15.79 -1.24
C GLU A 191 -16.98 14.54 -0.70
N MET A 192 -17.70 13.73 0.06
CA MET A 192 -17.20 12.46 0.59
C MET A 192 -18.03 11.29 0.09
N ARG A 193 -17.37 10.19 -0.21
CA ARG A 193 -17.99 8.90 -0.49
C ARG A 193 -17.38 7.82 0.40
N ILE A 194 -18.24 6.94 0.90
CA ILE A 194 -17.87 5.75 1.66
C ILE A 194 -18.39 4.54 0.89
N ASP A 195 -17.51 3.60 0.57
CA ASP A 195 -17.84 2.33 -0.03
C ASP A 195 -17.62 1.21 0.99
N LEU A 196 -18.59 0.30 1.09
CA LEU A 196 -18.59 -0.84 1.99
C LEU A 196 -18.84 -2.11 1.20
N GLN A 197 -18.21 -3.22 1.60
CA GLN A 197 -18.53 -4.55 1.08
C GLN A 197 -18.60 -5.55 2.21
N ASP A 198 -19.64 -6.37 2.23
CA ASP A 198 -19.80 -7.45 3.19
C ASP A 198 -19.07 -8.73 2.74
N PHE A 199 -19.12 -9.78 3.55
CA PHE A 199 -18.47 -11.07 3.22
C PHE A 199 -19.26 -11.87 2.18
N GLU A 200 -20.52 -11.50 1.92
CA GLU A 200 -21.36 -12.01 0.84
C GLU A 200 -21.08 -11.29 -0.50
N ASN A 201 -20.10 -10.35 -0.51
CA ASN A 201 -19.73 -9.49 -1.64
C ASN A 201 -20.79 -8.48 -2.08
N THR A 202 -21.79 -8.20 -1.24
CA THR A 202 -22.75 -7.14 -1.49
C THR A 202 -22.09 -5.78 -1.25
N LYS A 203 -22.24 -4.88 -2.21
CA LYS A 203 -21.65 -3.54 -2.15
C LYS A 203 -22.69 -2.52 -1.71
N HIS A 204 -22.27 -1.65 -0.81
CA HIS A 204 -23.06 -0.54 -0.29
C HIS A 204 -22.23 0.74 -0.36
N TYR A 205 -22.91 1.88 -0.49
CA TYR A 205 -22.23 3.17 -0.43
C TYR A 205 -23.09 4.23 0.25
N ALA A 206 -22.42 5.27 0.73
CA ALA A 206 -23.01 6.49 1.26
C ALA A 206 -22.22 7.70 0.75
N LYS A 207 -22.92 8.75 0.30
CA LYS A 207 -22.32 9.96 -0.25
C LYS A 207 -22.84 11.20 0.48
N TYR A 208 -21.92 12.15 0.75
CA TYR A 208 -22.18 13.36 1.50
C TYR A 208 -21.80 14.60 0.69
N ALA A 209 -22.61 15.65 0.83
CA ALA A 209 -22.49 16.89 0.07
C ALA A 209 -21.20 17.64 0.34
N SER A 210 -20.72 17.60 1.58
CA SER A 210 -19.46 18.21 1.95
C SER A 210 -18.79 17.44 3.09
N PHE A 211 -17.46 17.53 3.11
CA PHE A 211 -16.61 16.95 4.14
C PHE A 211 -15.43 17.89 4.39
N GLN A 212 -15.22 18.22 5.66
CA GLN A 212 -14.06 18.98 6.10
C GLN A 212 -13.59 18.49 7.46
N VAL A 213 -12.29 18.42 7.64
CA VAL A 213 -11.65 18.16 8.94
C VAL A 213 -10.96 19.44 9.38
N LEU A 214 -11.26 19.91 10.59
CA LEU A 214 -10.60 21.10 11.17
C LEU A 214 -9.20 20.76 11.70
N GLY A 215 -8.42 21.77 12.04
CA GLY A 215 -7.06 21.62 12.54
C GLY A 215 -6.96 20.91 13.90
N GLU A 216 -5.73 20.57 14.30
CA GLU A 216 -5.45 19.90 15.58
C GLU A 216 -5.91 20.74 16.78
N ASP A 217 -5.87 22.08 16.69
CA ASP A 217 -6.39 23.02 17.70
C ASP A 217 -7.89 22.84 17.97
N LYS A 218 -8.61 22.30 17.01
CA LYS A 218 -10.03 21.90 17.11
C LYS A 218 -10.19 20.38 17.23
N SER A 219 -9.14 19.67 17.63
CA SER A 219 -9.12 18.21 17.75
C SER A 219 -9.65 17.50 16.50
N TYR A 220 -9.24 17.97 15.31
CA TYR A 220 -9.66 17.43 14.01
C TYR A 220 -11.17 17.23 13.89
N LYS A 221 -11.96 18.20 14.37
CA LYS A 221 -13.41 18.17 14.34
C LYS A 221 -13.93 17.95 12.92
N LEU A 222 -14.90 17.05 12.77
CA LEU A 222 -15.56 16.77 11.50
C LEU A 222 -16.65 17.79 11.21
N LEU A 223 -16.60 18.44 10.07
CA LEU A 223 -17.72 19.16 9.48
C LEU A 223 -18.25 18.34 8.31
N LEU A 224 -19.50 17.89 8.41
CA LEU A 224 -20.11 17.01 7.43
C LEU A 224 -21.42 17.63 6.94
N GLY A 225 -21.54 17.72 5.61
CA GLY A 225 -22.77 18.16 4.97
C GLY A 225 -23.84 17.06 4.84
N ASP A 226 -24.92 17.39 4.20
CA ASP A 226 -26.09 16.51 4.04
C ASP A 226 -25.73 15.19 3.37
N PHE A 227 -26.40 14.13 3.84
CA PHE A 227 -26.42 12.86 3.12
C PHE A 227 -27.12 13.05 1.78
N LYS A 228 -26.44 12.75 0.68
CA LYS A 228 -26.94 12.94 -0.68
C LYS A 228 -27.66 11.72 -1.22
N GLU A 229 -26.99 10.59 -1.19
CA GLU A 229 -27.45 9.34 -1.78
C GLU A 229 -26.65 8.15 -1.26
N GLY A 230 -27.18 6.97 -1.49
CA GLY A 230 -26.53 5.70 -1.19
C GLY A 230 -27.49 4.66 -0.62
N ASN A 231 -27.15 3.42 -0.79
CA ASN A 231 -27.94 2.28 -0.29
C ASN A 231 -27.48 1.78 1.09
N ALA A 232 -26.42 2.38 1.66
CA ALA A 232 -25.94 2.03 2.99
C ALA A 232 -26.72 2.71 4.13
N GLY A 233 -27.49 3.78 3.83
CA GLY A 233 -28.09 4.66 4.83
C GLY A 233 -27.08 5.63 5.47
N ASN A 234 -27.55 6.58 6.28
CA ASN A 234 -26.76 7.66 6.85
C ASN A 234 -26.23 7.34 8.25
N ALA A 235 -25.18 6.51 8.38
CA ALA A 235 -24.59 6.23 9.69
C ALA A 235 -23.44 7.18 10.08
N MET A 236 -23.27 8.30 9.36
CA MET A 236 -22.39 9.38 9.78
C MET A 236 -23.15 10.55 10.44
N ASP A 237 -24.48 10.50 10.55
CA ASP A 237 -25.35 11.54 11.05
C ASP A 237 -24.95 12.09 12.44
N VAL A 238 -24.65 11.20 13.39
CA VAL A 238 -24.24 11.55 14.75
C VAL A 238 -22.78 11.98 14.87
N HIS A 239 -21.98 11.81 13.82
CA HIS A 239 -20.54 12.10 13.82
C HIS A 239 -20.22 13.52 13.34
N ALA A 240 -21.19 14.18 12.70
CA ALA A 240 -21.07 15.59 12.34
C ALA A 240 -20.79 16.44 13.60
N ASP A 241 -19.92 17.42 13.45
CA ASP A 241 -19.52 18.33 14.53
C ASP A 241 -18.79 17.70 15.71
N GLN A 242 -18.39 16.42 15.64
CA GLN A 242 -17.65 15.78 16.72
C GLN A 242 -16.14 15.93 16.54
N PRO A 243 -15.40 16.13 17.66
CA PRO A 243 -13.95 16.05 17.65
C PRO A 243 -13.49 14.60 17.43
N PHE A 244 -12.29 14.44 16.85
CA PHE A 244 -11.67 13.13 16.71
C PHE A 244 -11.18 12.63 18.08
N SER A 245 -11.38 11.35 18.36
CA SER A 245 -10.94 10.69 19.60
C SER A 245 -10.14 9.43 19.30
N THR A 246 -9.11 9.19 20.12
CA THR A 246 -8.24 8.01 20.08
C THR A 246 -8.12 7.41 21.48
N LYS A 247 -7.54 6.22 21.60
CA LYS A 247 -7.41 5.49 22.88
C LYS A 247 -6.68 6.27 23.98
N ASP A 248 -5.75 7.13 23.59
CA ASP A 248 -4.91 7.97 24.47
C ASP A 248 -5.43 9.42 24.61
N LYS A 249 -6.28 9.87 23.69
CA LYS A 249 -6.95 11.17 23.72
C LYS A 249 -8.43 10.99 23.40
N ASP A 250 -9.14 10.38 24.35
CA ASP A 250 -10.58 10.12 24.23
C ASP A 250 -11.37 11.29 24.82
N LEU A 251 -12.00 12.06 23.95
CA LEU A 251 -12.73 13.29 24.29
C LEU A 251 -14.21 13.03 24.65
N THR A 252 -14.64 11.77 24.63
CA THR A 252 -16.00 11.37 25.00
C THR A 252 -16.08 11.01 26.48
N ALA A 253 -17.22 11.31 27.11
CA ALA A 253 -17.45 10.94 28.51
C ALA A 253 -17.46 9.41 28.71
N GLU A 254 -18.00 8.70 27.75
CA GLU A 254 -18.17 7.25 27.75
C GLU A 254 -16.91 6.46 27.39
N LYS A 255 -15.79 7.16 27.07
CA LYS A 255 -14.54 6.52 26.59
C LYS A 255 -14.74 5.67 25.34
N CYS A 256 -15.44 6.21 24.36
CA CYS A 256 -15.88 5.51 23.16
C CYS A 256 -14.73 4.94 22.33
N ALA A 257 -13.62 5.67 22.16
CA ALA A 257 -12.46 5.18 21.43
C ALA A 257 -11.83 3.95 22.10
N THR A 258 -11.79 3.96 23.43
CA THR A 258 -11.28 2.84 24.22
C THR A 258 -12.23 1.63 24.18
N LEU A 259 -13.55 1.86 24.27
CA LEU A 259 -14.55 0.80 24.25
C LEU A 259 -14.64 0.12 22.87
N TYR A 260 -14.71 0.94 21.81
CA TYR A 260 -15.00 0.47 20.46
C TYR A 260 -13.76 0.31 19.57
N LYS A 261 -12.56 0.42 20.18
CA LYS A 261 -11.29 -0.01 19.59
C LYS A 261 -10.92 0.67 18.27
N GLY A 262 -11.28 1.95 18.11
CA GLY A 262 -10.95 2.74 16.91
C GLY A 262 -10.55 4.17 17.25
N GLY A 263 -9.98 4.87 16.28
CA GLY A 263 -9.90 6.35 16.28
C GLY A 263 -10.99 6.88 15.36
N TRP A 264 -11.89 7.73 15.90
CA TRP A 264 -13.07 8.16 15.16
C TRP A 264 -13.65 9.48 15.71
N TRP A 265 -14.61 10.04 15.01
CA TRP A 265 -15.41 11.20 15.45
C TRP A 265 -16.59 10.74 16.31
N TYR A 266 -16.31 10.22 17.50
CA TYR A 266 -17.33 9.66 18.39
C TYR A 266 -18.21 10.75 19.02
N TYR A 267 -19.52 10.43 19.20
CA TYR A 267 -20.51 11.21 19.96
C TYR A 267 -20.86 10.48 21.27
N LYS A 268 -21.98 9.73 21.32
CA LYS A 268 -22.47 8.93 22.46
C LYS A 268 -22.64 7.42 22.14
N CYS A 269 -21.96 6.74 21.44
CA CYS A 269 -20.66 6.70 20.87
C CYS A 269 -20.68 6.77 19.34
N HIS A 270 -21.38 5.85 18.62
CA HIS A 270 -21.32 5.84 17.18
C HIS A 270 -22.50 5.13 16.48
N HIS A 271 -22.79 5.53 15.25
CA HIS A 271 -23.55 4.78 14.28
C HIS A 271 -22.64 4.13 13.23
N SER A 272 -21.41 4.62 13.07
CA SER A 272 -20.38 3.97 12.25
C SER A 272 -19.04 3.96 12.98
N ASN A 273 -18.24 2.91 12.77
CA ASN A 273 -16.91 2.73 13.36
C ASN A 273 -15.97 2.06 12.36
N LEU A 274 -15.69 2.73 11.24
CA LEU A 274 -14.94 2.12 10.14
C LEU A 274 -13.45 1.90 10.47
N ASN A 275 -12.96 2.51 11.55
CA ASN A 275 -11.62 2.30 12.10
C ASN A 275 -11.58 1.29 13.26
N GLY A 276 -12.67 0.56 13.50
CA GLY A 276 -12.74 -0.52 14.48
C GLY A 276 -11.89 -1.75 14.11
N LEU A 277 -12.01 -2.81 14.91
CA LEU A 277 -11.30 -4.07 14.69
C LEU A 277 -11.81 -4.77 13.42
N TYR A 278 -10.90 -5.43 12.71
CA TYR A 278 -11.26 -6.30 11.59
C TYR A 278 -11.69 -7.66 12.13
N LEU A 279 -13.00 -7.93 12.23
CA LEU A 279 -13.54 -9.11 12.93
C LEU A 279 -14.14 -10.17 12.00
N GLY A 280 -14.13 -9.95 10.69
CA GLY A 280 -14.47 -10.99 9.72
C GLY A 280 -15.96 -11.35 9.64
N GLY A 281 -16.84 -10.36 9.54
CA GLY A 281 -18.30 -10.58 9.41
C GLY A 281 -19.02 -10.57 10.76
N GLN A 282 -19.96 -11.51 10.97
CA GLN A 282 -20.73 -11.60 12.22
C GLN A 282 -19.83 -11.92 13.41
N HIS A 283 -19.97 -11.19 14.53
CA HIS A 283 -19.14 -11.37 15.73
C HIS A 283 -19.94 -11.17 17.01
N ALA A 284 -19.45 -11.79 18.10
CA ALA A 284 -20.13 -11.77 19.41
C ALA A 284 -19.91 -10.45 20.18
N SER A 285 -18.79 -9.77 19.98
CA SER A 285 -18.51 -8.49 20.65
C SER A 285 -19.39 -7.38 20.08
N TYR A 286 -19.83 -6.46 20.94
CA TYR A 286 -20.73 -5.40 20.50
C TYR A 286 -19.98 -4.18 19.98
N ALA A 287 -20.29 -3.75 18.77
CA ALA A 287 -20.01 -2.43 18.20
C ALA A 287 -18.51 -2.04 18.05
N ASN A 288 -17.56 -2.98 18.18
CA ASN A 288 -16.12 -2.71 18.13
C ASN A 288 -15.44 -3.14 16.81
N GLY A 289 -16.24 -3.59 15.83
CA GLY A 289 -15.79 -3.94 14.50
C GLY A 289 -15.80 -2.77 13.53
N ILE A 290 -15.64 -3.08 12.24
CA ILE A 290 -15.89 -2.16 11.13
C ILE A 290 -17.40 -2.08 10.93
N ASN A 291 -18.06 -1.26 11.73
CA ASN A 291 -19.52 -1.26 11.85
C ASN A 291 -20.17 -0.12 11.06
N TRP A 292 -21.41 -0.40 10.59
CA TRP A 292 -22.31 0.55 9.97
C TRP A 292 -23.74 0.23 10.38
N ALA A 293 -24.33 1.03 11.27
CA ALA A 293 -25.57 0.71 11.97
C ALA A 293 -26.76 0.47 11.03
N TYR A 294 -26.92 1.29 10.00
CA TYR A 294 -28.03 1.21 9.07
C TYR A 294 -27.86 0.17 7.96
N GLY A 295 -26.70 -0.53 7.93
CA GLY A 295 -26.47 -1.68 7.06
C GLY A 295 -26.60 -3.00 7.81
N LYS A 296 -25.49 -3.61 8.20
CA LYS A 296 -25.44 -4.89 8.92
C LYS A 296 -25.47 -4.74 10.46
N GLY A 297 -25.57 -3.51 10.99
CA GLY A 297 -25.66 -3.26 12.44
C GLY A 297 -24.34 -3.36 13.19
N PHE A 298 -24.43 -3.50 14.52
CA PHE A 298 -23.29 -3.40 15.43
C PHE A 298 -22.53 -4.71 15.69
N ASN A 299 -23.11 -5.84 15.33
CA ASN A 299 -22.50 -7.16 15.50
C ASN A 299 -21.94 -7.73 14.19
N TYR A 300 -21.72 -6.87 13.21
CA TYR A 300 -21.13 -7.26 11.94
C TYR A 300 -19.97 -6.32 11.56
N SER A 301 -18.82 -6.91 11.26
CA SER A 301 -17.63 -6.19 10.78
C SER A 301 -17.50 -6.37 9.28
N TYR A 302 -17.56 -5.26 8.52
CA TYR A 302 -17.46 -5.29 7.07
C TYR A 302 -16.11 -5.85 6.59
N LYS A 303 -16.14 -6.54 5.46
CA LYS A 303 -14.97 -7.09 4.77
C LYS A 303 -14.08 -6.01 4.17
N PHE A 304 -14.73 -5.00 3.61
CA PHE A 304 -14.07 -3.87 2.97
C PHE A 304 -14.74 -2.57 3.39
N SER A 305 -13.94 -1.55 3.61
CA SER A 305 -14.37 -0.17 3.80
C SER A 305 -13.36 0.76 3.13
N GLU A 306 -13.86 1.73 2.40
CA GLU A 306 -13.04 2.77 1.81
C GLU A 306 -13.73 4.12 1.94
N MET A 307 -13.00 5.12 2.48
CA MET A 307 -13.46 6.49 2.56
C MET A 307 -12.64 7.37 1.62
N LYS A 308 -13.31 8.15 0.82
CA LYS A 308 -12.68 8.97 -0.22
C LYS A 308 -13.34 10.34 -0.35
N ILE A 309 -12.56 11.32 -0.76
CA ILE A 309 -12.99 12.71 -0.95
C ILE A 309 -12.62 13.20 -2.35
N ARG A 310 -13.43 14.13 -2.86
CA ARG A 310 -13.20 14.78 -4.15
C ARG A 310 -13.64 16.24 -4.08
N PRO A 311 -12.90 17.21 -4.69
CA PRO A 311 -13.35 18.60 -4.74
C PRO A 311 -14.63 18.71 -5.55
N VAL A 312 -15.62 19.44 -5.00
CA VAL A 312 -16.82 19.88 -5.71
C VAL A 312 -16.45 21.07 -6.58
N GLN A 313 -16.91 21.12 -7.81
CA GLN A 313 -16.68 22.27 -8.71
C GLN A 313 -17.43 23.49 -8.26
#